data_cedef2e9efc90bf800aca536aafc1c6a
#
_entry.id   cedef2e9efc90bf800aca536aafc1c6a
#
_cell.length_a   1.000
_cell.length_b   1.000
_cell.length_c   1.000
_cell.angle_alpha   90.00
_cell.angle_beta   90.00
_cell.angle_gamma   90.00
#
_symmetry.space_group_name_H-M   'P 1'
#
loop_
_entity.id
_entity.type
_entity.pdbx_description
1 polymer ?
#
loop_
_entity_poly.entity_id
_entity_poly.type
_entity_poly.pdbx_seq_one_letter_code
_entity_poly.pdbx_strand_id
1 'polypeptide(L)'
;MKYNYVYFIALAFSIFSCEDSKSNISSLEESQEKWNSHSLKSYRMNLNIVCNCIPTPDIDIRVVDGKISLINANGSSYVNPDIDSTFWHAKTVDGLFSFINEKLSENPFQKTLKFNSKYGYPEEIFFDIEEMIADEEIGYVVHSFSPINEGCIDSSMISNNPCIEVYDPVCGCDGATYSNSCKASVSGVTSFVPGICSK
;
A
#
# COMPACT_ATOMS: atom_id res chain seq x y z
N MET A 1 76.54 3.41 -16.51
CA MET A 1 75.23 2.71 -16.47
C MET A 1 74.23 3.61 -15.75
N LYS A 2 73.26 4.22 -16.46
CA LYS A 2 72.21 5.06 -15.92
C LYS A 2 70.94 4.27 -16.02
N TYR A 3 70.33 3.92 -14.89
CA TYR A 3 69.01 3.29 -14.83
C TYR A 3 67.93 4.37 -14.82
N ASN A 4 67.10 4.41 -15.89
CA ASN A 4 65.88 5.22 -15.93
C ASN A 4 64.74 4.43 -15.28
N TYR A 5 64.26 4.93 -14.15
CA TYR A 5 63.03 4.47 -13.53
C TYR A 5 61.81 5.16 -14.22
N VAL A 6 61.04 4.37 -14.96
CA VAL A 6 59.75 4.80 -15.49
C VAL A 6 58.72 4.58 -14.40
N TYR A 7 58.18 5.66 -13.81
CA TYR A 7 57.04 5.59 -12.91
C TYR A 7 55.76 5.40 -13.74
N PHE A 8 55.17 4.21 -13.63
CA PHE A 8 53.80 4.00 -14.07
C PHE A 8 52.85 4.58 -13.02
N ILE A 9 52.26 5.72 -13.31
CA ILE A 9 51.13 6.26 -12.55
C ILE A 9 49.92 5.47 -13.02
N ALA A 10 49.47 4.50 -12.21
CA ALA A 10 48.16 3.86 -12.37
C ALA A 10 47.08 4.86 -11.98
N LEU A 11 46.42 5.46 -12.96
CA LEU A 11 45.15 6.19 -12.75
C LEU A 11 44.09 5.16 -12.37
N ALA A 12 43.79 5.04 -11.08
CA ALA A 12 42.63 4.35 -10.62
C ALA A 12 41.38 5.19 -10.97
N PHE A 13 40.75 4.84 -12.10
CA PHE A 13 39.37 5.29 -12.37
C PHE A 13 38.49 4.62 -11.36
N SER A 14 38.09 5.38 -10.35
CA SER A 14 36.96 5.00 -9.50
C SER A 14 35.69 5.06 -10.35
N ILE A 15 35.26 3.90 -10.85
CA ILE A 15 33.90 3.69 -11.33
C ILE A 15 32.97 3.76 -10.13
N PHE A 16 32.55 4.99 -9.79
CA PHE A 16 31.46 5.20 -8.87
C PHE A 16 30.16 4.84 -9.63
N SER A 17 29.80 3.71 -9.51
CA SER A 17 28.69 2.89 -9.16
C SER A 17 27.31 3.43 -9.59
N CYS A 18 26.82 2.82 -10.66
CA CYS A 18 25.41 2.72 -11.04
C CYS A 18 24.80 1.42 -10.45
N GLU A 19 25.21 0.99 -9.24
CA GLU A 19 24.75 -0.27 -8.63
C GLU A 19 23.42 -0.13 -7.89
N ASP A 20 23.16 1.01 -7.24
CA ASP A 20 21.96 1.19 -6.43
C ASP A 20 20.66 1.21 -7.27
N SER A 21 20.68 1.74 -8.48
CA SER A 21 19.49 1.76 -9.34
C SER A 21 19.13 0.39 -9.90
N LYS A 22 20.11 -0.47 -10.20
CA LYS A 22 19.86 -1.83 -10.69
C LYS A 22 19.33 -2.76 -9.60
N SER A 23 19.83 -2.65 -8.37
CA SER A 23 19.36 -3.47 -7.25
C SER A 23 17.91 -3.15 -6.86
N ASN A 24 17.50 -1.89 -6.89
CA ASN A 24 16.14 -1.46 -6.58
C ASN A 24 15.13 -1.85 -7.67
N ILE A 25 15.50 -1.79 -8.94
CA ILE A 25 14.63 -2.21 -10.05
C ILE A 25 14.43 -3.72 -10.02
N SER A 26 15.47 -4.52 -9.83
CA SER A 26 15.35 -5.98 -9.71
C SER A 26 14.50 -6.40 -8.50
N SER A 27 14.58 -5.69 -7.36
CA SER A 27 13.76 -5.95 -6.19
C SER A 27 12.29 -5.55 -6.38
N LEU A 28 12.00 -4.52 -7.15
CA LEU A 28 10.63 -4.11 -7.51
C LEU A 28 9.97 -5.15 -8.42
N GLU A 29 10.66 -5.55 -9.51
CA GLU A 29 10.15 -6.55 -10.45
C GLU A 29 9.90 -7.89 -9.75
N GLU A 30 10.86 -8.38 -8.95
CA GLU A 30 10.73 -9.61 -8.17
C GLU A 30 9.54 -9.54 -7.18
N SER A 31 9.36 -8.39 -6.52
CA SER A 31 8.26 -8.20 -5.55
C SER A 31 6.91 -8.13 -6.24
N GLN A 32 6.83 -7.48 -7.40
CA GLN A 32 5.60 -7.43 -8.18
C GLN A 32 5.23 -8.80 -8.77
N GLU A 33 6.21 -9.58 -9.25
CA GLU A 33 5.98 -10.96 -9.66
C GLU A 33 5.50 -11.83 -8.50
N LYS A 34 6.10 -11.68 -7.32
CA LYS A 34 5.67 -12.38 -6.11
C LYS A 34 4.22 -12.02 -5.73
N TRP A 35 3.86 -10.74 -5.73
CA TRP A 35 2.49 -10.29 -5.52
C TRP A 35 1.51 -10.94 -6.51
N ASN A 36 1.84 -10.87 -7.80
CA ASN A 36 1.02 -11.43 -8.87
C ASN A 36 0.85 -12.95 -8.74
N SER A 37 1.88 -13.67 -8.26
CA SER A 37 1.84 -15.12 -8.08
C SER A 37 0.82 -15.57 -7.04
N HIS A 38 0.54 -14.73 -6.03
CA HIS A 38 -0.48 -15.02 -5.02
C HIS A 38 -1.91 -14.85 -5.52
N SER A 39 -2.14 -14.14 -6.63
CA SER A 39 -3.46 -13.88 -7.23
C SER A 39 -4.48 -13.31 -6.23
N LEU A 40 -4.03 -12.56 -5.23
CA LEU A 40 -4.86 -12.00 -4.16
C LEU A 40 -5.69 -10.84 -4.70
N LYS A 41 -7.00 -11.03 -4.82
CA LYS A 41 -7.95 -10.01 -5.25
C LYS A 41 -8.75 -9.38 -4.11
N SER A 42 -8.76 -10.05 -2.94
CA SER A 42 -9.50 -9.58 -1.78
C SER A 42 -8.61 -9.61 -0.54
N TYR A 43 -8.49 -8.44 0.11
CA TYR A 43 -7.64 -8.24 1.28
C TYR A 43 -8.02 -6.98 2.06
N ARG A 44 -7.48 -6.87 3.26
CA ARG A 44 -7.50 -5.64 4.08
C ARG A 44 -6.08 -5.16 4.28
N MET A 45 -5.92 -3.85 4.34
CA MET A 45 -4.67 -3.22 4.72
C MET A 45 -4.93 -1.89 5.45
N ASN A 46 -4.04 -1.54 6.37
CA ASN A 46 -3.96 -0.21 6.93
C ASN A 46 -2.90 0.58 6.16
N LEU A 47 -3.30 1.71 5.60
CA LEU A 47 -2.48 2.55 4.74
C LEU A 47 -2.36 3.97 5.33
N ASN A 48 -1.14 4.46 5.40
CA ASN A 48 -0.82 5.85 5.69
C ASN A 48 -0.13 6.50 4.49
N ILE A 49 -0.46 7.77 4.20
CA ILE A 49 0.29 8.61 3.26
C ILE A 49 1.31 9.44 4.03
N VAL A 50 2.53 9.48 3.54
CA VAL A 50 3.62 10.32 4.05
C VAL A 50 3.85 11.43 3.05
N CYS A 51 3.59 12.67 3.44
CA CYS A 51 3.79 13.85 2.59
C CYS A 51 3.93 15.10 3.46
N ASN A 52 4.47 16.16 2.91
CA ASN A 52 4.42 17.49 3.53
C ASN A 52 3.07 18.18 3.24
N CYS A 53 1.99 17.46 3.48
CA CYS A 53 0.61 17.88 3.25
C CYS A 53 -0.16 17.94 4.59
N ILE A 54 -1.45 18.28 4.55
CA ILE A 54 -2.29 18.20 5.74
C ILE A 54 -2.24 16.76 6.27
N PRO A 55 -1.90 16.54 7.56
CA PRO A 55 -1.82 15.21 8.12
C PRO A 55 -3.11 14.43 7.87
N THR A 56 -3.02 13.35 7.14
CA THR A 56 -4.14 12.44 6.94
C THR A 56 -4.03 11.29 7.94
N PRO A 57 -5.13 10.89 8.57
CA PRO A 57 -5.10 9.73 9.44
C PRO A 57 -4.83 8.46 8.63
N ASP A 58 -4.34 7.45 9.32
CA ASP A 58 -4.31 6.09 8.78
C ASP A 58 -5.71 5.66 8.35
N ILE A 59 -5.80 5.01 7.23
CA ILE A 59 -7.04 4.47 6.72
C ILE A 59 -6.98 2.94 6.65
N ASP A 60 -8.04 2.29 7.13
CA ASP A 60 -8.23 0.86 6.91
C ASP A 60 -8.99 0.65 5.60
N ILE A 61 -8.35 0.01 4.66
CA ILE A 61 -8.90 -0.27 3.33
C ILE A 61 -9.28 -1.73 3.24
N ARG A 62 -10.49 -2.00 2.73
CA ARG A 62 -10.89 -3.32 2.26
C ARG A 62 -10.98 -3.31 0.74
N VAL A 63 -10.23 -4.20 0.13
CA VAL A 63 -10.27 -4.47 -1.31
C VAL A 63 -11.05 -5.76 -1.54
N VAL A 64 -11.97 -5.75 -2.49
CA VAL A 64 -12.73 -6.91 -2.95
C VAL A 64 -12.69 -6.94 -4.47
N ASP A 65 -12.34 -8.07 -5.05
CA ASP A 65 -12.17 -8.24 -6.49
C ASP A 65 -11.28 -7.14 -7.14
N GLY A 66 -10.22 -6.76 -6.43
CA GLY A 66 -9.25 -5.75 -6.89
C GLY A 66 -9.72 -4.30 -6.77
N LYS A 67 -10.91 -4.05 -6.18
CA LYS A 67 -11.47 -2.71 -6.00
C LYS A 67 -11.64 -2.37 -4.52
N ILE A 68 -11.42 -1.11 -4.17
CA ILE A 68 -11.68 -0.61 -2.82
C ILE A 68 -13.19 -0.61 -2.59
N SER A 69 -13.65 -1.42 -1.65
CA SER A 69 -15.07 -1.58 -1.32
C SER A 69 -15.46 -0.92 0.00
N LEU A 70 -14.49 -0.69 0.89
CA LEU A 70 -14.69 -0.08 2.20
C LEU A 70 -13.44 0.70 2.59
N ILE A 71 -13.65 1.89 3.15
CA ILE A 71 -12.61 2.64 3.87
C ILE A 71 -13.15 2.97 5.27
N ASN A 72 -12.33 2.69 6.29
CA ASN A 72 -12.57 3.18 7.64
C ASN A 72 -11.53 4.27 7.94
N ALA A 73 -12.02 5.45 8.28
CA ALA A 73 -11.19 6.61 8.60
C ALA A 73 -11.87 7.43 9.70
N ASN A 74 -11.10 7.89 10.70
CA ASN A 74 -11.62 8.76 11.79
C ASN A 74 -12.87 8.21 12.48
N GLY A 75 -12.97 6.89 12.65
CA GLY A 75 -14.13 6.24 13.27
C GLY A 75 -15.38 6.15 12.40
N SER A 76 -15.30 6.56 11.14
CA SER A 76 -16.38 6.46 10.16
C SER A 76 -16.07 5.42 9.10
N SER A 77 -17.11 4.76 8.58
CA SER A 77 -17.01 3.75 7.51
C SER A 77 -17.64 4.27 6.23
N TYR A 78 -16.93 4.13 5.12
CA TYR A 78 -17.36 4.57 3.79
C TYR A 78 -17.44 3.34 2.88
N VAL A 79 -18.65 2.97 2.50
CA VAL A 79 -18.91 1.84 1.60
C VAL A 79 -18.91 2.34 0.16
N ASN A 80 -18.20 1.65 -0.73
CA ASN A 80 -17.97 2.07 -2.11
C ASN A 80 -17.58 3.56 -2.20
N PRO A 81 -16.48 3.98 -1.52
CA PRO A 81 -16.12 5.37 -1.39
C PRO A 81 -15.77 5.99 -2.76
N ASP A 82 -16.06 7.29 -2.88
CA ASP A 82 -15.53 8.09 -3.98
C ASP A 82 -14.03 8.31 -3.76
N ILE A 83 -13.22 7.55 -4.48
CA ILE A 83 -11.76 7.56 -4.34
C ILE A 83 -11.17 8.86 -4.92
N ASP A 84 -11.76 9.38 -5.99
CA ASP A 84 -11.16 10.49 -6.74
C ASP A 84 -11.27 11.81 -6.00
N SER A 85 -12.33 12.03 -5.22
CA SER A 85 -12.57 13.30 -4.54
C SER A 85 -12.18 13.28 -3.06
N THR A 86 -12.64 12.29 -2.30
CA THR A 86 -12.51 12.28 -0.83
C THR A 86 -11.30 11.47 -0.35
N PHE A 87 -10.97 10.39 -1.06
CA PHE A 87 -9.94 9.46 -0.66
C PHE A 87 -8.87 9.27 -1.76
N TRP A 88 -8.46 10.37 -2.41
CA TRP A 88 -7.48 10.39 -3.50
C TRP A 88 -6.16 9.66 -3.16
N HIS A 89 -5.81 9.61 -1.88
CA HIS A 89 -4.63 8.91 -1.36
C HIS A 89 -4.85 7.41 -1.13
N ALA A 90 -6.10 6.93 -1.14
CA ALA A 90 -6.37 5.51 -0.98
C ALA A 90 -5.97 4.74 -2.25
N LYS A 91 -5.15 3.72 -2.09
CA LYS A 91 -4.67 2.89 -3.20
C LYS A 91 -4.80 1.41 -2.87
N THR A 92 -5.07 0.61 -3.88
CA THR A 92 -4.88 -0.84 -3.82
C THR A 92 -3.39 -1.18 -3.87
N VAL A 93 -3.00 -2.42 -3.62
CA VAL A 93 -1.60 -2.85 -3.81
C VAL A 93 -1.15 -2.63 -5.27
N ASP A 94 -2.00 -2.95 -6.25
CA ASP A 94 -1.69 -2.68 -7.66
C ASP A 94 -1.58 -1.17 -7.94
N GLY A 95 -2.39 -0.36 -7.26
CA GLY A 95 -2.29 1.10 -7.30
C GLY A 95 -1.00 1.62 -6.69
N LEU A 96 -0.47 0.98 -5.62
CA LEU A 96 0.84 1.31 -5.06
C LEU A 96 1.99 0.98 -6.02
N PHE A 97 1.93 -0.17 -6.71
CA PHE A 97 2.91 -0.49 -7.75
C PHE A 97 2.85 0.49 -8.92
N SER A 98 1.65 0.88 -9.35
CA SER A 98 1.47 1.90 -10.40
C SER A 98 2.07 3.24 -9.99
N PHE A 99 1.84 3.67 -8.74
CA PHE A 99 2.43 4.87 -8.16
C PHE A 99 3.97 4.82 -8.12
N ILE A 100 4.55 3.68 -7.71
CA ILE A 100 6.01 3.50 -7.72
C ILE A 100 6.56 3.68 -9.13
N ASN A 101 5.96 3.04 -10.15
CA ASN A 101 6.41 3.14 -11.53
C ASN A 101 6.29 4.57 -12.08
N GLU A 102 5.20 5.27 -11.75
CA GLU A 102 5.01 6.69 -12.11
C GLU A 102 6.15 7.53 -11.52
N LYS A 103 6.39 7.46 -10.21
CA LYS A 103 7.42 8.24 -9.52
C LYS A 103 8.85 7.89 -9.96
N LEU A 104 9.13 6.64 -10.27
CA LEU A 104 10.43 6.26 -10.84
C LEU A 104 10.67 6.87 -12.22
N SER A 105 9.61 7.11 -13.02
CA SER A 105 9.73 7.76 -14.33
C SER A 105 10.08 9.26 -14.24
N GLU A 106 9.84 9.89 -13.10
CA GLU A 106 10.20 11.27 -12.80
C GLU A 106 11.69 11.42 -12.43
N ASN A 107 12.44 10.32 -12.33
CA ASN A 107 13.85 10.28 -11.95
C ASN A 107 14.15 10.94 -10.59
N PRO A 108 13.54 10.47 -9.50
CA PRO A 108 13.59 11.09 -8.18
C PRO A 108 15.03 11.20 -7.64
N PHE A 109 15.30 12.29 -6.91
CA PHE A 109 16.57 12.52 -6.23
C PHE A 109 16.83 11.46 -5.17
N GLN A 110 15.82 11.13 -4.36
CA GLN A 110 15.90 10.10 -3.34
C GLN A 110 14.66 9.20 -3.35
N LYS A 111 14.86 7.91 -3.05
CA LYS A 111 13.75 6.96 -2.89
C LYS A 111 14.06 5.92 -1.83
N THR A 112 13.02 5.45 -1.17
CA THR A 112 13.02 4.26 -0.31
C THR A 112 11.90 3.35 -0.74
N LEU A 113 12.22 2.09 -1.04
CA LEU A 113 11.24 1.05 -1.39
C LEU A 113 11.53 -0.18 -0.54
N LYS A 114 10.54 -0.61 0.26
CA LYS A 114 10.59 -1.87 1.00
C LYS A 114 9.37 -2.70 0.66
N PHE A 115 9.58 -4.00 0.51
CA PHE A 115 8.55 -4.93 0.09
C PHE A 115 8.40 -6.06 1.11
N ASN A 116 7.17 -6.53 1.26
CA ASN A 116 6.86 -7.66 2.13
C ASN A 116 7.49 -8.95 1.61
N SER A 117 8.23 -9.63 2.46
CA SER A 117 8.97 -10.83 2.07
C SER A 117 8.06 -12.02 1.71
N LYS A 118 6.84 -12.08 2.26
CA LYS A 118 5.88 -13.17 2.02
C LYS A 118 5.03 -12.94 0.78
N TYR A 119 4.44 -11.76 0.67
CA TYR A 119 3.44 -11.47 -0.37
C TYR A 119 3.95 -10.56 -1.49
N GLY A 120 5.04 -9.83 -1.28
CA GLY A 120 5.65 -8.94 -2.25
C GLY A 120 5.02 -7.54 -2.31
N TYR A 121 3.94 -7.23 -1.57
CA TYR A 121 3.36 -5.90 -1.58
C TYR A 121 4.32 -4.84 -1.03
N PRO A 122 4.23 -3.56 -1.45
CA PRO A 122 5.03 -2.48 -0.90
C PRO A 122 4.65 -2.19 0.56
N GLU A 123 5.61 -2.28 1.49
CA GLU A 123 5.46 -1.94 2.91
C GLU A 123 5.78 -0.48 3.18
N GLU A 124 6.80 0.04 2.52
CA GLU A 124 7.23 1.44 2.65
C GLU A 124 7.65 1.97 1.28
N ILE A 125 7.08 3.09 0.92
CA ILE A 125 7.36 3.83 -0.30
C ILE A 125 7.65 5.26 0.11
N PHE A 126 8.76 5.81 -0.34
CA PHE A 126 9.10 7.22 -0.16
C PHE A 126 9.83 7.73 -1.40
N PHE A 127 9.45 8.89 -1.87
CA PHE A 127 10.10 9.62 -2.95
C PHE A 127 10.30 11.08 -2.55
N ASP A 128 11.49 11.57 -2.82
CA ASP A 128 11.89 12.97 -2.86
C ASP A 128 12.30 13.23 -4.32
N ILE A 129 11.60 14.13 -4.99
CA ILE A 129 11.75 14.32 -6.43
C ILE A 129 12.91 15.27 -6.73
N GLU A 130 13.06 16.39 -6.00
CA GLU A 130 14.07 17.41 -6.24
C GLU A 130 14.79 17.82 -4.95
N GLU A 131 16.11 17.73 -4.92
CA GLU A 131 16.98 17.98 -3.76
C GLU A 131 16.76 19.32 -3.04
N MET A 132 16.31 20.34 -3.75
CA MET A 132 16.22 21.71 -3.23
C MET A 132 14.80 22.22 -3.01
N ILE A 133 13.81 21.40 -3.25
CA ILE A 133 12.41 21.75 -3.08
C ILE A 133 11.86 20.98 -1.89
N ALA A 134 11.38 21.69 -0.88
CA ALA A 134 10.60 21.12 0.21
C ALA A 134 9.12 21.11 -0.22
N ASP A 135 8.34 20.13 0.15
CA ASP A 135 6.89 19.96 -0.05
C ASP A 135 6.48 19.01 -1.20
N GLU A 136 7.44 18.33 -1.84
CA GLU A 136 7.15 17.38 -2.91
C GLU A 136 7.41 15.91 -2.50
N GLU A 137 7.90 15.73 -1.29
CA GLU A 137 8.10 14.40 -0.75
C GLU A 137 6.75 13.70 -0.61
N ILE A 138 6.67 12.50 -1.15
CA ILE A 138 5.46 11.68 -1.09
C ILE A 138 5.79 10.21 -0.91
N GLY A 139 5.00 9.55 -0.10
CA GLY A 139 5.18 8.13 0.14
C GLY A 139 3.95 7.47 0.74
N TYR A 140 4.07 6.18 0.98
CA TYR A 140 3.04 5.35 1.61
C TYR A 140 3.67 4.35 2.56
N VAL A 141 2.98 4.09 3.66
CA VAL A 141 3.33 3.01 4.60
C VAL A 141 2.12 2.10 4.77
N VAL A 142 2.33 0.80 4.58
CA VAL A 142 1.34 -0.23 4.87
C VAL A 142 1.65 -0.84 6.23
N HIS A 143 0.90 -0.45 7.26
CA HIS A 143 1.13 -0.90 8.64
C HIS A 143 0.64 -2.31 8.90
N SER A 144 -0.40 -2.76 8.18
CA SER A 144 -0.92 -4.12 8.29
C SER A 144 -1.53 -4.58 6.97
N PHE A 145 -1.48 -5.88 6.74
CA PHE A 145 -2.05 -6.53 5.57
C PHE A 145 -2.61 -7.91 5.95
N SER A 146 -3.81 -8.22 5.47
CA SER A 146 -4.45 -9.52 5.69
C SER A 146 -5.26 -9.92 4.45
N PRO A 147 -4.98 -11.07 3.83
CA PRO A 147 -5.85 -11.63 2.81
C PRO A 147 -7.24 -11.93 3.38
N ILE A 148 -8.27 -11.76 2.57
CA ILE A 148 -9.64 -12.16 2.88
C ILE A 148 -9.89 -13.52 2.23
N ASN A 149 -10.41 -14.48 3.01
CA ASN A 149 -10.73 -15.81 2.51
C ASN A 149 -11.83 -15.74 1.43
N GLU A 150 -11.71 -16.59 0.43
CA GLU A 150 -12.74 -16.73 -0.60
C GLU A 150 -14.12 -17.02 0.02
N GLY A 151 -15.14 -16.37 -0.51
CA GLY A 151 -16.52 -16.52 -0.04
C GLY A 151 -16.87 -15.73 1.23
N CYS A 152 -15.91 -15.08 1.90
CA CYS A 152 -16.22 -14.19 3.03
C CYS A 152 -16.96 -12.93 2.60
N ILE A 153 -16.63 -12.39 1.44
CA ILE A 153 -17.27 -11.20 0.90
C ILE A 153 -18.02 -11.56 -0.38
N ASP A 154 -19.28 -11.20 -0.41
CA ASP A 154 -20.11 -11.23 -1.61
C ASP A 154 -20.28 -9.79 -2.13
N SER A 155 -19.61 -9.47 -3.23
CA SER A 155 -19.65 -8.15 -3.83
C SER A 155 -21.05 -7.72 -4.29
N SER A 156 -21.94 -8.67 -4.57
CA SER A 156 -23.33 -8.39 -4.93
C SER A 156 -24.19 -7.85 -3.78
N MET A 157 -23.77 -8.12 -2.54
CA MET A 157 -24.44 -7.63 -1.31
C MET A 157 -23.97 -6.22 -0.90
N ILE A 158 -22.87 -5.73 -1.47
CA ILE A 158 -22.31 -4.41 -1.12
C ILE A 158 -23.26 -3.31 -1.58
N SER A 159 -23.77 -2.52 -0.63
CA SER A 159 -24.74 -1.47 -0.91
C SER A 159 -24.63 -0.30 0.08
N ASN A 160 -25.20 0.84 -0.32
CA ASN A 160 -25.36 2.02 0.56
C ASN A 160 -26.73 2.04 1.27
N ASN A 161 -27.36 0.89 1.45
CA ASN A 161 -28.64 0.82 2.13
C ASN A 161 -28.48 1.33 3.58
N PRO A 162 -29.42 2.16 4.06
CA PRO A 162 -29.35 2.69 5.41
C PRO A 162 -29.51 1.57 6.45
N CYS A 163 -28.70 1.61 7.49
CA CYS A 163 -28.79 0.76 8.66
C CYS A 163 -29.16 1.58 9.89
N ILE A 164 -29.82 0.93 10.84
CA ILE A 164 -30.03 1.55 12.15
C ILE A 164 -28.69 1.81 12.85
N GLU A 165 -28.58 2.94 13.52
CA GLU A 165 -27.35 3.36 14.22
C GLU A 165 -27.32 2.82 15.66
N VAL A 166 -27.50 1.49 15.81
CA VAL A 166 -27.38 0.79 17.10
C VAL A 166 -25.98 0.18 17.17
N TYR A 167 -25.32 0.33 18.30
CA TYR A 167 -24.05 -0.31 18.57
C TYR A 167 -24.26 -1.70 19.20
N ASP A 168 -24.28 -2.71 18.35
CA ASP A 168 -24.32 -4.13 18.71
C ASP A 168 -23.23 -4.83 17.85
N PRO A 169 -21.95 -4.73 18.26
CA PRO A 169 -20.83 -5.04 17.39
C PRO A 169 -20.77 -6.51 17.00
N VAL A 170 -20.35 -6.74 15.76
CA VAL A 170 -20.07 -8.07 15.22
C VAL A 170 -18.69 -8.10 14.59
N CYS A 171 -18.03 -9.26 14.69
CA CYS A 171 -16.78 -9.53 14.01
C CYS A 171 -17.06 -10.28 12.71
N GLY A 172 -16.75 -9.67 11.56
CA GLY A 172 -16.90 -10.28 10.27
C GLY A 172 -15.82 -11.35 10.00
N CYS A 173 -16.13 -12.28 9.10
CA CYS A 173 -15.18 -13.28 8.61
C CYS A 173 -13.92 -12.65 7.93
N ASP A 174 -14.03 -11.40 7.52
CA ASP A 174 -12.94 -10.58 7.00
C ASP A 174 -12.02 -10.00 8.10
N GLY A 175 -12.30 -10.31 9.37
CA GLY A 175 -11.57 -9.80 10.53
C GLY A 175 -11.88 -8.35 10.88
N ALA A 176 -12.92 -7.73 10.27
CA ALA A 176 -13.36 -6.40 10.62
C ALA A 176 -14.43 -6.42 11.70
N THR A 177 -14.37 -5.45 12.65
CA THR A 177 -15.46 -5.19 13.56
C THR A 177 -16.44 -4.19 12.93
N TYR A 178 -17.71 -4.58 12.86
CA TYR A 178 -18.83 -3.76 12.40
C TYR A 178 -19.66 -3.31 13.59
N SER A 179 -20.21 -2.09 13.51
CA SER A 179 -21.03 -1.56 14.60
C SER A 179 -22.32 -2.35 14.84
N ASN A 180 -22.81 -3.11 13.85
CA ASN A 180 -23.90 -4.06 13.95
C ASN A 180 -23.95 -4.99 12.74
N SER A 181 -24.78 -6.03 12.81
CA SER A 181 -24.95 -7.02 11.76
C SER A 181 -25.45 -6.44 10.44
N CYS A 182 -26.29 -5.39 10.46
CA CYS A 182 -26.74 -4.71 9.25
C CYS A 182 -25.55 -4.08 8.51
N LYS A 183 -24.68 -3.35 9.22
CA LYS A 183 -23.47 -2.75 8.62
C LYS A 183 -22.53 -3.81 8.04
N ALA A 184 -22.39 -4.96 8.70
CA ALA A 184 -21.63 -6.09 8.15
C ALA A 184 -22.27 -6.59 6.84
N SER A 185 -23.58 -6.84 6.83
CA SER A 185 -24.29 -7.35 5.65
C SER A 185 -24.24 -6.41 4.46
N VAL A 186 -24.52 -5.10 4.63
CA VAL A 186 -24.44 -4.12 3.53
C VAL A 186 -23.00 -3.90 3.05
N SER A 187 -22.03 -4.31 3.85
CA SER A 187 -20.62 -4.35 3.46
C SER A 187 -20.24 -5.65 2.71
N GLY A 188 -21.20 -6.53 2.42
CA GLY A 188 -20.98 -7.78 1.69
C GLY A 188 -20.45 -8.93 2.54
N VAL A 189 -20.38 -8.77 3.87
CA VAL A 189 -19.87 -9.84 4.76
C VAL A 189 -20.89 -10.96 4.84
N THR A 190 -20.48 -12.18 4.46
CA THR A 190 -21.36 -13.36 4.38
C THR A 190 -21.56 -14.05 5.72
N SER A 191 -20.60 -13.90 6.65
CA SER A 191 -20.71 -14.48 7.99
C SER A 191 -20.01 -13.62 9.03
N PHE A 192 -20.58 -13.54 10.21
CA PHE A 192 -20.04 -12.78 11.33
C PHE A 192 -20.46 -13.43 12.67
N VAL A 193 -19.73 -13.10 13.71
CA VAL A 193 -20.00 -13.55 15.08
C VAL A 193 -20.23 -12.32 15.99
N PRO A 194 -21.04 -12.43 17.04
CA PRO A 194 -21.25 -11.35 17.99
C PRO A 194 -19.94 -10.89 18.66
N GLY A 195 -19.82 -9.59 18.91
CA GLY A 195 -18.69 -8.97 19.58
C GLY A 195 -17.67 -8.35 18.64
N ILE A 196 -16.67 -7.70 19.23
CA ILE A 196 -15.54 -7.13 18.51
C ILE A 196 -14.55 -8.22 18.10
N CYS A 197 -13.85 -8.04 16.99
CA CYS A 197 -12.76 -8.95 16.60
C CYS A 197 -11.62 -8.89 17.63
N SER A 198 -11.07 -10.05 17.99
CA SER A 198 -9.82 -10.12 18.73
C SER A 198 -8.66 -9.65 17.86
N LYS A 199 -7.73 -8.90 18.43
CA LYS A 199 -6.48 -8.49 17.77
C LYS A 199 -5.51 -9.66 17.67
#